data_19503f0f4136c282c2c083df03b16681
#
_entry.id   19503f0f4136c282c2c083df03b16681
#
_cell.length_a   1.000
_cell.length_b   1.000
_cell.length_c   1.000
_cell.angle_alpha   90.00
_cell.angle_beta   90.00
_cell.angle_gamma   90.00
#
_symmetry.space_group_name_H-M   'P 1'
#
loop_
_entity.id
_entity.type
_entity.pdbx_description
1 polymer ?
#
loop_
_entity_poly.entity_id
_entity_poly.type
_entity_poly.pdbx_seq_one_letter_code
_entity_poly.pdbx_strand_id
1 'polypeptide(L)'
;MTEKELKTCACVEDNCNCKEIAESELRRKLDLLLRTGSILMESAADTSRIMRTMKRAAAFLGLDERYMHLYINWNVLMVNYSDEEHSFSKFQRCEKHGINLTSISQVSKLTWKAIKDNYSLEQYEQALNDIKATPRSFTPWQVAIGGGFACGGFCIQFGCDWPAFFFCSLAAILGFRLRMFLPTKGCNNYVAIGISAFVATLIAWLTSFLSLNPSIAEALPAFMHSDTPWHPLMACALFIVPGVPLINFVCDMLDGYIEVGMVRAQNTLLMIFAMAFGIAFAIQVCHIDNFVKDLTMTPHHEYWEFAIAAAVSAMGFSTIFSIPRRLLPVVAVGGIIAVCFRNFVNLGPSNGNIGLDMGLSIGSLAGSALISIIVIKARHWFHTPHQCITIPSVIPMVPGVLMYRALFAFIDMHGVVGEVTVGMNNLIKASLAIICIALGVAIPNVFFRRFIADNRKRKLLAMLVERKKKNGEFVDLHEVEIK
;
A
#
# COMPACT_ATOMS: atom_id res chain seq x y z
N MET A 1 -68.74 -17.15 -1.44
CA MET A 1 -67.50 -16.71 -0.78
C MET A 1 -67.91 -15.97 0.49
N THR A 2 -67.55 -16.50 1.61
CA THR A 2 -67.92 -15.93 2.91
C THR A 2 -66.92 -14.80 3.24
N GLU A 3 -67.39 -13.80 4.01
CA GLU A 3 -66.56 -12.63 4.47
C GLU A 3 -65.27 -13.05 5.18
N LYS A 4 -65.21 -14.30 5.65
CA LYS A 4 -64.05 -14.93 6.27
C LYS A 4 -63.00 -15.34 5.25
N GLU A 5 -63.41 -15.75 4.04
CA GLU A 5 -62.48 -16.12 2.95
C GLU A 5 -61.85 -14.89 2.31
N LEU A 6 -62.57 -13.75 2.23
CA LEU A 6 -62.04 -12.50 1.73
C LEU A 6 -60.96 -11.90 2.70
N LYS A 7 -61.17 -12.02 4.03
CA LYS A 7 -60.13 -11.57 5.01
C LYS A 7 -58.89 -12.46 4.98
N THR A 8 -59.04 -13.76 4.70
CA THR A 8 -57.88 -14.67 4.61
C THR A 8 -57.06 -14.42 3.33
N CYS A 9 -57.70 -14.08 2.22
CA CYS A 9 -57.00 -13.71 0.99
C CYS A 9 -56.26 -12.38 1.10
N ALA A 10 -56.85 -11.35 1.70
CA ALA A 10 -56.19 -10.07 1.91
C ALA A 10 -54.95 -10.18 2.83
N CYS A 11 -55.07 -11.00 3.90
CA CYS A 11 -53.90 -11.26 4.78
C CYS A 11 -52.76 -12.07 4.11
N VAL A 12 -53.07 -12.88 3.11
CA VAL A 12 -52.08 -13.66 2.35
C VAL A 12 -51.36 -12.76 1.33
N GLU A 13 -52.08 -11.87 0.64
CA GLU A 13 -51.49 -10.93 -0.32
C GLU A 13 -50.60 -9.87 0.41
N ASP A 14 -51.07 -9.32 1.54
CA ASP A 14 -50.26 -8.39 2.34
C ASP A 14 -49.02 -9.06 2.91
N ASN A 15 -49.10 -10.32 3.36
CA ASN A 15 -47.93 -11.06 3.85
C ASN A 15 -46.91 -11.39 2.72
N CYS A 16 -47.40 -11.70 1.50
CA CYS A 16 -46.52 -11.92 0.34
C CYS A 16 -45.78 -10.63 -0.06
N ASN A 17 -46.52 -9.52 -0.10
CA ASN A 17 -45.93 -8.22 -0.46
C ASN A 17 -44.91 -7.73 0.59
N CYS A 18 -45.16 -7.96 1.87
CA CYS A 18 -44.25 -7.65 2.95
C CYS A 18 -42.95 -8.52 2.89
N LYS A 19 -43.03 -9.78 2.52
CA LYS A 19 -41.88 -10.66 2.36
C LYS A 19 -41.02 -10.25 1.15
N GLU A 20 -41.59 -9.94 0.01
CA GLU A 20 -40.87 -9.46 -1.17
C GLU A 20 -40.17 -8.13 -0.93
N ILE A 21 -40.79 -7.20 -0.17
CA ILE A 21 -40.19 -5.92 0.21
C ILE A 21 -39.01 -6.16 1.15
N ALA A 22 -39.14 -7.03 2.15
CA ALA A 22 -38.08 -7.38 3.09
C ALA A 22 -36.87 -8.04 2.37
N GLU A 23 -37.14 -8.95 1.43
CA GLU A 23 -36.09 -9.57 0.60
C GLU A 23 -35.38 -8.54 -0.29
N SER A 24 -36.11 -7.64 -0.90
CA SER A 24 -35.54 -6.60 -1.76
C SER A 24 -34.64 -5.64 -0.97
N GLU A 25 -35.06 -5.28 0.25
CA GLU A 25 -34.27 -4.45 1.14
C GLU A 25 -32.99 -5.18 1.61
N LEU A 26 -33.10 -6.45 1.99
CA LEU A 26 -31.95 -7.28 2.35
C LEU A 26 -30.95 -7.39 1.20
N ARG A 27 -31.43 -7.64 -0.03
CA ARG A 27 -30.59 -7.68 -1.24
C ARG A 27 -29.85 -6.35 -1.46
N ARG A 28 -30.52 -5.22 -1.25
CA ARG A 28 -29.93 -3.88 -1.35
C ARG A 28 -28.85 -3.65 -0.28
N LYS A 29 -29.10 -4.06 0.97
CA LYS A 29 -28.12 -4.00 2.06
C LYS A 29 -26.85 -4.81 1.74
N LEU A 30 -27.01 -6.02 1.20
CA LEU A 30 -25.88 -6.86 0.78
C LEU A 30 -25.09 -6.23 -0.39
N ASP A 31 -25.77 -5.57 -1.34
CA ASP A 31 -25.10 -4.85 -2.42
C ASP A 31 -24.28 -3.67 -1.90
N LEU A 32 -24.81 -2.89 -0.98
CA LEU A 32 -24.07 -1.78 -0.34
C LEU A 32 -22.87 -2.28 0.47
N LEU A 33 -23.01 -3.42 1.14
CA LEU A 33 -21.92 -4.07 1.86
C LEU A 33 -20.79 -4.51 0.90
N LEU A 34 -21.13 -5.17 -0.21
CA LEU A 34 -20.17 -5.59 -1.24
C LEU A 34 -19.52 -4.39 -1.91
N ARG A 35 -20.26 -3.33 -2.23
CA ARG A 35 -19.71 -2.08 -2.77
C ARG A 35 -18.72 -1.43 -1.80
N THR A 36 -19.00 -1.45 -0.51
CA THR A 36 -18.07 -0.96 0.53
C THR A 36 -16.77 -1.73 0.52
N GLY A 37 -16.84 -3.07 0.44
CA GLY A 37 -15.67 -3.95 0.36
C GLY A 37 -14.90 -3.78 -0.96
N SER A 38 -15.59 -3.67 -2.09
CA SER A 38 -14.95 -3.56 -3.42
C SER A 38 -14.12 -2.29 -3.57
N ILE A 39 -14.60 -1.14 -3.07
CA ILE A 39 -13.82 0.11 -3.07
C ILE A 39 -12.51 -0.04 -2.28
N LEU A 40 -12.54 -0.73 -1.15
CA LEU A 40 -11.35 -0.99 -0.34
C LEU A 40 -10.38 -1.94 -1.04
N MET A 41 -10.89 -3.01 -1.65
CA MET A 41 -10.08 -4.00 -2.38
C MET A 41 -9.43 -3.39 -3.62
N GLU A 42 -10.20 -2.65 -4.42
CA GLU A 42 -9.71 -1.92 -5.59
C GLU A 42 -8.68 -0.82 -5.22
N SER A 43 -8.69 -0.37 -3.95
CA SER A 43 -7.75 0.62 -3.40
C SER A 43 -6.51 -0.01 -2.74
N ALA A 44 -6.31 -1.34 -2.86
CA ALA A 44 -5.21 -2.11 -2.27
C ALA A 44 -5.16 -2.07 -0.73
N ALA A 45 -6.31 -2.08 -0.06
CA ALA A 45 -6.36 -2.28 1.38
C ALA A 45 -5.92 -3.70 1.78
N ASP A 46 -5.36 -3.85 2.98
CA ASP A 46 -5.10 -5.16 3.60
C ASP A 46 -6.41 -5.90 3.91
N THR A 47 -6.40 -7.22 3.85
CA THR A 47 -7.59 -8.07 4.00
C THR A 47 -8.24 -7.89 5.37
N SER A 48 -7.46 -7.81 6.43
CA SER A 48 -7.94 -7.50 7.78
C SER A 48 -8.74 -6.19 7.86
N ARG A 49 -8.32 -5.17 7.09
CA ARG A 49 -9.02 -3.89 7.04
C ARG A 49 -10.34 -3.99 6.29
N ILE A 50 -10.33 -4.67 5.13
CA ILE A 50 -11.55 -4.91 4.36
C ILE A 50 -12.57 -5.60 5.27
N MET A 51 -12.19 -6.70 5.91
CA MET A 51 -13.02 -7.46 6.84
C MET A 51 -13.62 -6.59 7.96
N ARG A 52 -12.76 -5.85 8.68
CA ARG A 52 -13.20 -4.99 9.79
C ARG A 52 -14.12 -3.85 9.34
N THR A 53 -13.90 -3.30 8.15
CA THR A 53 -14.73 -2.21 7.64
C THR A 53 -16.06 -2.72 7.13
N MET A 54 -16.08 -3.88 6.47
CA MET A 54 -17.31 -4.55 6.05
C MET A 54 -18.17 -4.97 7.27
N LYS A 55 -17.59 -5.56 8.30
CA LYS A 55 -18.32 -5.87 9.55
C LYS A 55 -18.95 -4.63 10.19
N ARG A 56 -18.25 -3.49 10.19
CA ARG A 56 -18.81 -2.22 10.68
C ARG A 56 -19.91 -1.68 9.79
N ALA A 57 -19.77 -1.80 8.46
CA ALA A 57 -20.83 -1.44 7.51
C ALA A 57 -22.06 -2.35 7.68
N ALA A 58 -21.88 -3.65 7.89
CA ALA A 58 -22.94 -4.60 8.19
C ALA A 58 -23.71 -4.21 9.44
N ALA A 59 -23.00 -3.87 10.52
CA ALA A 59 -23.64 -3.37 11.76
C ALA A 59 -24.43 -2.07 11.52
N PHE A 60 -23.94 -1.16 10.66
CA PHE A 60 -24.70 0.02 10.24
C PHE A 60 -25.97 -0.36 9.46
N LEU A 61 -25.89 -1.34 8.56
CA LEU A 61 -26.99 -1.81 7.72
C LEU A 61 -28.00 -2.67 8.49
N GLY A 62 -27.75 -2.97 9.77
CA GLY A 62 -28.60 -3.82 10.59
C GLY A 62 -28.49 -5.31 10.26
N LEU A 63 -27.39 -5.74 9.63
CA LEU A 63 -27.08 -7.15 9.36
C LEU A 63 -26.43 -7.78 10.58
N ASP A 64 -26.99 -8.89 11.09
CA ASP A 64 -26.40 -9.61 12.22
C ASP A 64 -25.14 -10.37 11.79
N GLU A 65 -24.05 -10.15 12.52
CA GLU A 65 -22.76 -10.80 12.24
C GLU A 65 -22.84 -12.33 12.37
N ARG A 66 -23.75 -12.88 13.16
CA ARG A 66 -23.93 -14.33 13.36
C ARG A 66 -24.39 -15.06 12.11
N TYR A 67 -25.18 -14.40 11.28
CA TYR A 67 -25.74 -14.94 10.05
C TYR A 67 -24.92 -14.56 8.82
N MET A 68 -23.85 -13.77 8.97
CA MET A 68 -23.08 -13.21 7.89
C MET A 68 -21.72 -13.88 7.74
N HIS A 69 -21.46 -14.50 6.61
CA HIS A 69 -20.18 -15.07 6.22
C HIS A 69 -19.55 -14.25 5.09
N LEU A 70 -18.36 -13.70 5.37
CA LEU A 70 -17.60 -12.92 4.40
C LEU A 70 -16.42 -13.75 3.90
N TYR A 71 -16.32 -13.91 2.59
CA TYR A 71 -15.18 -14.53 1.93
C TYR A 71 -14.49 -13.51 1.02
N ILE A 72 -13.20 -13.31 1.22
CA ILE A 72 -12.37 -12.34 0.51
C ILE A 72 -11.27 -13.10 -0.21
N ASN A 73 -11.27 -13.04 -1.54
CA ASN A 73 -10.20 -13.51 -2.38
C ASN A 73 -9.61 -12.32 -3.15
N TRP A 74 -8.54 -12.54 -3.92
CA TRP A 74 -7.85 -11.47 -4.66
C TRP A 74 -8.78 -10.68 -5.60
N ASN A 75 -9.64 -11.36 -6.38
CA ASN A 75 -10.50 -10.73 -7.38
C ASN A 75 -11.99 -10.77 -7.02
N VAL A 76 -12.37 -11.41 -5.92
CA VAL A 76 -13.77 -11.65 -5.60
C VAL A 76 -14.02 -11.40 -4.12
N LEU A 77 -15.09 -10.66 -3.86
CA LEU A 77 -15.71 -10.55 -2.54
C LEU A 77 -17.02 -11.32 -2.59
N MET A 78 -17.23 -12.19 -1.62
CA MET A 78 -18.49 -12.90 -1.46
C MET A 78 -19.07 -12.65 -0.06
N VAL A 79 -20.36 -12.47 -0.02
CA VAL A 79 -21.15 -12.40 1.19
C VAL A 79 -22.20 -13.49 1.12
N ASN A 80 -22.26 -14.34 2.13
CA ASN A 80 -23.39 -15.20 2.38
C ASN A 80 -24.08 -14.68 3.65
N TYR A 81 -25.37 -14.47 3.57
CA TYR A 81 -26.23 -14.15 4.72
C TYR A 81 -27.29 -15.22 4.80
N SER A 82 -27.26 -16.03 5.87
CA SER A 82 -28.15 -17.15 6.06
C SER A 82 -28.75 -17.08 7.45
N ASP A 83 -29.99 -16.64 7.54
CA ASP A 83 -30.81 -16.71 8.74
C ASP A 83 -31.76 -17.92 8.72
N GLU A 84 -32.66 -18.01 9.68
CA GLU A 84 -33.59 -19.16 9.79
C GLU A 84 -34.59 -19.26 8.64
N GLU A 85 -34.87 -18.17 7.94
CA GLU A 85 -35.88 -18.09 6.85
C GLU A 85 -35.24 -17.95 5.45
N HIS A 86 -34.04 -17.33 5.36
CA HIS A 86 -33.45 -16.93 4.10
C HIS A 86 -31.98 -17.29 4.00
N SER A 87 -31.55 -17.65 2.80
CA SER A 87 -30.13 -17.82 2.48
C SER A 87 -29.80 -17.10 1.18
N PHE A 88 -29.03 -16.01 1.28
CA PHE A 88 -28.62 -15.21 0.15
C PHE A 88 -27.11 -15.20 0.02
N SER A 89 -26.61 -15.61 -1.14
CA SER A 89 -25.21 -15.48 -1.52
C SER A 89 -25.06 -14.46 -2.63
N LYS A 90 -24.22 -13.46 -2.40
CA LYS A 90 -23.85 -12.46 -3.41
C LYS A 90 -22.34 -12.35 -3.53
N PHE A 91 -21.87 -12.10 -4.73
CA PHE A 91 -20.44 -11.86 -4.98
C PHE A 91 -20.23 -10.62 -5.85
N GLN A 92 -19.09 -9.97 -5.65
CA GLN A 92 -18.66 -8.82 -6.43
C GLN A 92 -17.26 -9.09 -6.97
N ARG A 93 -17.09 -9.04 -8.28
CA ARG A 93 -15.79 -9.14 -8.93
C ARG A 93 -15.09 -7.79 -8.88
N CYS A 94 -13.80 -7.79 -8.51
CA CYS A 94 -12.91 -6.64 -8.43
C CYS A 94 -11.77 -6.85 -9.42
N GLU A 95 -11.78 -6.13 -10.54
CA GLU A 95 -10.81 -6.32 -11.64
C GLU A 95 -9.64 -5.32 -11.56
N LYS A 96 -9.86 -4.18 -10.91
CA LYS A 96 -8.86 -3.10 -10.83
C LYS A 96 -8.20 -3.13 -9.46
N HIS A 97 -6.89 -3.19 -9.45
CA HIS A 97 -6.09 -3.09 -8.23
C HIS A 97 -5.14 -1.90 -8.35
N GLY A 98 -5.50 -0.80 -7.72
CA GLY A 98 -4.69 0.41 -7.69
C GLY A 98 -4.56 0.93 -6.26
N ILE A 99 -3.40 1.45 -5.89
CA ILE A 99 -3.21 2.00 -4.54
C ILE A 99 -3.91 3.35 -4.45
N ASN A 100 -4.89 3.47 -3.53
CA ASN A 100 -5.59 4.73 -3.25
C ASN A 100 -5.89 4.86 -1.75
N LEU A 101 -4.96 5.43 -1.02
CA LEU A 101 -5.09 5.60 0.43
C LEU A 101 -6.15 6.64 0.82
N THR A 102 -6.48 7.57 -0.10
CA THR A 102 -7.58 8.52 0.10
C THR A 102 -8.92 7.79 0.16
N SER A 103 -9.22 6.91 -0.80
CA SER A 103 -10.47 6.13 -0.80
C SER A 103 -10.57 5.22 0.43
N ILE A 104 -9.47 4.57 0.84
CA ILE A 104 -9.43 3.77 2.08
C ILE A 104 -9.79 4.63 3.30
N SER A 105 -9.23 5.85 3.38
CA SER A 105 -9.53 6.78 4.48
C SER A 105 -10.97 7.25 4.45
N GLN A 106 -11.50 7.60 3.27
CA GLN A 106 -12.88 8.08 3.10
C GLN A 106 -13.91 7.00 3.44
N VAL A 107 -13.76 5.77 2.94
CA VAL A 107 -14.66 4.65 3.28
C VAL A 107 -14.61 4.33 4.78
N SER A 108 -13.42 4.34 5.37
CA SER A 108 -13.30 4.13 6.82
C SER A 108 -14.00 5.22 7.64
N LYS A 109 -13.95 6.47 7.20
CA LYS A 109 -14.68 7.58 7.84
C LYS A 109 -16.18 7.48 7.62
N LEU A 110 -16.59 7.17 6.38
CA LEU A 110 -18.00 7.02 6.02
C LEU A 110 -18.71 6.01 6.92
N THR A 111 -18.14 4.83 7.12
CA THR A 111 -18.76 3.79 7.96
C THR A 111 -18.92 4.21 9.43
N TRP A 112 -18.06 5.06 9.98
CA TRP A 112 -18.24 5.64 11.30
C TRP A 112 -19.26 6.78 11.30
N LYS A 113 -19.21 7.63 10.28
CA LYS A 113 -20.10 8.79 10.15
C LYS A 113 -21.55 8.34 9.94
N ALA A 114 -21.76 7.33 9.10
CA ALA A 114 -23.08 6.78 8.84
C ALA A 114 -23.81 6.30 10.09
N ILE A 115 -23.09 5.68 11.03
CA ILE A 115 -23.65 5.27 12.33
C ILE A 115 -23.93 6.48 13.21
N LYS A 116 -22.97 7.42 13.31
CA LYS A 116 -23.05 8.59 14.18
C LYS A 116 -24.17 9.53 13.78
N ASP A 117 -24.27 9.83 12.49
CA ASP A 117 -25.17 10.82 11.92
C ASP A 117 -26.48 10.19 11.42
N ASN A 118 -26.71 8.90 11.71
CA ASN A 118 -27.91 8.14 11.36
C ASN A 118 -28.30 8.24 9.88
N TYR A 119 -27.36 7.91 8.98
CA TYR A 119 -27.63 7.96 7.54
C TYR A 119 -28.73 7.00 7.11
N SER A 120 -29.55 7.41 6.12
CA SER A 120 -30.41 6.49 5.39
C SER A 120 -29.59 5.62 4.42
N LEU A 121 -30.21 4.55 3.89
CA LEU A 121 -29.58 3.69 2.89
C LEU A 121 -29.21 4.49 1.62
N GLU A 122 -30.06 5.42 1.19
CA GLU A 122 -29.84 6.30 0.04
C GLU A 122 -28.63 7.23 0.28
N GLN A 123 -28.56 7.86 1.45
CA GLN A 123 -27.44 8.73 1.81
C GLN A 123 -26.12 7.96 1.84
N TYR A 124 -26.15 6.72 2.36
CA TYR A 124 -24.95 5.88 2.37
C TYR A 124 -24.53 5.46 0.97
N GLU A 125 -25.49 5.07 0.11
CA GLU A 125 -25.26 4.73 -1.28
C GLU A 125 -24.69 5.91 -2.07
N GLN A 126 -25.27 7.10 -1.91
CA GLN A 126 -24.77 8.31 -2.54
C GLN A 126 -23.33 8.64 -2.09
N ALA A 127 -23.05 8.53 -0.79
CA ALA A 127 -21.70 8.76 -0.28
C ALA A 127 -20.67 7.75 -0.81
N LEU A 128 -21.06 6.48 -1.03
CA LEU A 128 -20.18 5.50 -1.68
C LEU A 128 -19.92 5.85 -3.15
N ASN A 129 -20.96 6.31 -3.87
CA ASN A 129 -20.83 6.75 -5.25
C ASN A 129 -19.92 7.98 -5.35
N ASP A 130 -20.04 8.94 -4.45
CA ASP A 130 -19.20 10.13 -4.39
C ASP A 130 -17.73 9.77 -4.13
N ILE A 131 -17.46 8.81 -3.22
CA ILE A 131 -16.11 8.30 -2.98
C ILE A 131 -15.54 7.65 -4.24
N LYS A 132 -16.34 6.85 -4.96
CA LYS A 132 -15.91 6.18 -6.19
C LYS A 132 -15.67 7.17 -7.33
N ALA A 133 -16.47 8.22 -7.41
CA ALA A 133 -16.35 9.30 -8.40
C ALA A 133 -15.24 10.31 -8.07
N THR A 134 -14.77 10.34 -6.82
CA THR A 134 -13.72 11.30 -6.40
C THR A 134 -12.44 11.09 -7.20
N PRO A 135 -11.93 12.11 -7.91
CA PRO A 135 -10.69 12.00 -8.67
C PRO A 135 -9.50 11.78 -7.72
N ARG A 136 -8.43 11.22 -8.26
CA ARG A 136 -7.18 11.07 -7.50
C ARG A 136 -6.66 12.41 -7.01
N SER A 137 -6.04 12.44 -5.84
CA SER A 137 -5.54 13.67 -5.19
C SER A 137 -4.49 14.42 -6.00
N PHE A 138 -3.81 13.74 -6.95
CA PHE A 138 -2.72 14.27 -7.74
C PHE A 138 -2.93 13.99 -9.22
N THR A 139 -2.53 14.95 -10.07
CA THR A 139 -2.52 14.79 -11.53
C THR A 139 -1.44 13.80 -11.96
N PRO A 140 -1.53 13.19 -13.17
CA PRO A 140 -0.52 12.24 -13.65
C PRO A 140 0.91 12.83 -13.68
N TRP A 141 1.07 14.11 -13.98
CA TRP A 141 2.37 14.77 -13.94
C TRP A 141 2.88 14.98 -12.51
N GLN A 142 2.02 15.38 -11.59
CA GLN A 142 2.39 15.48 -10.16
C GLN A 142 2.84 14.15 -9.60
N VAL A 143 2.17 13.05 -9.99
CA VAL A 143 2.54 11.69 -9.59
C VAL A 143 3.88 11.29 -10.21
N ALA A 144 4.14 11.61 -11.49
CA ALA A 144 5.41 11.31 -12.14
C ALA A 144 6.57 12.09 -11.50
N ILE A 145 6.40 13.38 -11.24
CA ILE A 145 7.39 14.23 -10.58
C ILE A 145 7.65 13.72 -9.17
N GLY A 146 6.61 13.43 -8.38
CA GLY A 146 6.75 12.86 -7.05
C GLY A 146 7.48 11.52 -7.05
N GLY A 147 7.13 10.62 -7.97
CA GLY A 147 7.80 9.33 -8.15
C GLY A 147 9.26 9.48 -8.54
N GLY A 148 9.59 10.44 -9.40
CA GLY A 148 10.98 10.74 -9.77
C GLY A 148 11.81 11.22 -8.59
N PHE A 149 11.33 12.19 -7.84
CA PHE A 149 12.02 12.64 -6.61
C PHE A 149 12.09 11.55 -5.55
N ALA A 150 11.10 10.66 -5.49
CA ALA A 150 11.18 9.49 -4.61
C ALA A 150 12.36 8.59 -4.97
N CYS A 151 12.58 8.33 -6.25
CA CYS A 151 13.73 7.55 -6.74
C CYS A 151 15.06 8.24 -6.48
N GLY A 152 15.14 9.56 -6.70
CA GLY A 152 16.32 10.35 -6.33
C GLY A 152 16.65 10.26 -4.83
N GLY A 153 15.64 10.40 -3.97
CA GLY A 153 15.84 10.24 -2.51
C GLY A 153 16.31 8.83 -2.14
N PHE A 154 15.85 7.78 -2.84
CA PHE A 154 16.44 6.45 -2.70
C PHE A 154 17.89 6.40 -3.13
N CYS A 155 18.24 7.11 -4.22
CA CYS A 155 19.61 7.18 -4.71
C CYS A 155 20.57 7.66 -3.60
N ILE A 156 20.23 8.76 -2.94
CA ILE A 156 20.99 9.27 -1.77
C ILE A 156 21.06 8.23 -0.64
N GLN A 157 19.97 7.56 -0.30
CA GLN A 157 19.96 6.55 0.76
C GLN A 157 20.87 5.34 0.46
N PHE A 158 21.21 5.13 -0.81
CA PHE A 158 22.13 4.08 -1.26
C PHE A 158 23.59 4.58 -1.44
N GLY A 159 23.88 5.80 -1.03
CA GLY A 159 25.24 6.35 -1.06
C GLY A 159 25.58 7.13 -2.32
N CYS A 160 24.58 7.55 -3.12
CA CYS A 160 24.80 8.37 -4.30
C CYS A 160 24.96 9.85 -3.92
N ASP A 161 25.67 10.59 -4.74
CA ASP A 161 25.82 12.03 -4.60
C ASP A 161 24.58 12.82 -5.06
N TRP A 162 24.55 14.13 -4.81
CA TRP A 162 23.43 15.00 -5.18
C TRP A 162 23.23 15.18 -6.68
N PRO A 163 24.29 15.27 -7.53
CA PRO A 163 24.10 15.23 -8.99
C PRO A 163 23.41 13.95 -9.46
N ALA A 164 23.80 12.77 -8.94
CA ALA A 164 23.13 11.51 -9.23
C ALA A 164 21.65 11.50 -8.82
N PHE A 165 21.30 12.18 -7.69
CA PHE A 165 19.90 12.40 -7.31
C PHE A 165 19.09 13.04 -8.43
N PHE A 166 19.58 14.12 -9.05
CA PHE A 166 18.87 14.82 -10.11
C PHE A 166 18.78 13.99 -11.39
N PHE A 167 19.85 13.29 -11.77
CA PHE A 167 19.85 12.41 -12.95
C PHE A 167 18.88 11.25 -12.77
N CYS A 168 18.91 10.60 -11.62
CA CYS A 168 17.96 9.57 -11.25
C CYS A 168 16.50 10.08 -11.27
N SER A 169 16.27 11.26 -10.68
CA SER A 169 14.93 11.86 -10.64
C SER A 169 14.39 12.14 -12.05
N LEU A 170 15.20 12.71 -12.93
CA LEU A 170 14.82 13.01 -14.31
C LEU A 170 14.44 11.73 -15.09
N ALA A 171 15.29 10.73 -15.03
CA ALA A 171 15.06 9.44 -15.68
C ALA A 171 13.78 8.76 -15.15
N ALA A 172 13.58 8.80 -13.83
CA ALA A 172 12.40 8.22 -13.19
C ALA A 172 11.11 9.00 -13.52
N ILE A 173 11.13 10.34 -13.64
CA ILE A 173 9.95 11.13 -14.04
C ILE A 173 9.46 10.68 -15.42
N LEU A 174 10.37 10.57 -16.38
CA LEU A 174 10.04 10.18 -17.75
C LEU A 174 9.59 8.73 -17.83
N GLY A 175 10.32 7.82 -17.18
CA GLY A 175 9.95 6.41 -17.09
C GLY A 175 8.60 6.19 -16.44
N PHE A 176 8.32 6.89 -15.32
CA PHE A 176 7.04 6.74 -14.64
C PHE A 176 5.87 7.36 -15.42
N ARG A 177 6.13 8.46 -16.13
CA ARG A 177 5.10 9.02 -17.02
C ARG A 177 4.72 8.03 -18.12
N LEU A 178 5.71 7.35 -18.70
CA LEU A 178 5.51 6.28 -19.69
C LEU A 178 4.75 5.10 -19.06
N ARG A 179 5.11 4.67 -17.84
CA ARG A 179 4.44 3.62 -17.06
C ARG A 179 2.94 3.87 -16.88
N MET A 180 2.54 5.13 -16.68
CA MET A 180 1.12 5.48 -16.56
C MET A 180 0.42 5.58 -17.92
N PHE A 181 1.15 5.91 -18.97
CA PHE A 181 0.59 6.09 -20.32
C PHE A 181 0.31 4.78 -21.04
N LEU A 182 1.22 3.80 -21.00
CA LEU A 182 1.12 2.55 -21.75
C LEU A 182 -0.17 1.75 -21.50
N PRO A 183 -0.64 1.56 -20.24
CA PRO A 183 -1.90 0.86 -19.98
C PRO A 183 -3.12 1.57 -20.57
N THR A 184 -3.09 2.90 -20.70
CA THR A 184 -4.20 3.65 -21.34
C THR A 184 -4.34 3.33 -22.82
N LYS A 185 -3.29 2.78 -23.44
CA LYS A 185 -3.26 2.30 -24.84
C LYS A 185 -3.51 0.80 -24.96
N GLY A 186 -3.96 0.15 -23.89
CA GLY A 186 -4.25 -1.29 -23.89
C GLY A 186 -3.04 -2.19 -23.67
N CYS A 187 -1.87 -1.64 -23.37
CA CYS A 187 -0.69 -2.45 -23.06
C CYS A 187 -0.84 -3.21 -21.74
N ASN A 188 -0.42 -4.48 -21.72
CA ASN A 188 -0.39 -5.28 -20.50
C ASN A 188 0.44 -4.60 -19.41
N ASN A 189 -0.02 -4.71 -18.16
CA ASN A 189 0.59 -4.04 -17.01
C ASN A 189 2.06 -4.42 -16.79
N TYR A 190 2.42 -5.70 -16.92
CA TYR A 190 3.80 -6.18 -16.73
C TYR A 190 4.71 -5.76 -17.88
N VAL A 191 4.22 -5.78 -19.12
CA VAL A 191 4.94 -5.27 -20.29
C VAL A 191 5.18 -3.78 -20.15
N ALA A 192 4.19 -3.01 -19.71
CA ALA A 192 4.33 -1.58 -19.42
C ALA A 192 5.38 -1.30 -18.33
N ILE A 193 5.49 -2.16 -17.32
CA ILE A 193 6.55 -2.11 -16.30
C ILE A 193 7.93 -2.30 -16.94
N GLY A 194 8.12 -3.38 -17.72
CA GLY A 194 9.39 -3.69 -18.36
C GLY A 194 9.86 -2.59 -19.30
N ILE A 195 8.99 -2.11 -20.19
CA ILE A 195 9.29 -1.02 -21.12
C ILE A 195 9.66 0.26 -20.37
N SER A 196 8.93 0.59 -19.30
CA SER A 196 9.18 1.81 -18.53
C SER A 196 10.50 1.74 -17.75
N ALA A 197 10.84 0.58 -17.21
CA ALA A 197 12.13 0.33 -16.56
C ALA A 197 13.27 0.44 -17.59
N PHE A 198 13.13 -0.19 -18.75
CA PHE A 198 14.09 -0.11 -19.85
C PHE A 198 14.36 1.34 -20.27
N VAL A 199 13.32 2.11 -20.56
CA VAL A 199 13.45 3.52 -20.98
C VAL A 199 14.05 4.39 -19.88
N ALA A 200 13.63 4.22 -18.61
CA ALA A 200 14.20 4.95 -17.49
C ALA A 200 15.69 4.67 -17.34
N THR A 201 16.11 3.41 -17.44
CA THR A 201 17.52 3.01 -17.35
C THR A 201 18.34 3.55 -18.54
N LEU A 202 17.80 3.56 -19.77
CA LEU A 202 18.45 4.19 -20.91
C LEU A 202 18.67 5.69 -20.70
N ILE A 203 17.67 6.41 -20.16
CA ILE A 203 17.82 7.84 -19.87
C ILE A 203 18.87 8.06 -18.79
N ALA A 204 18.87 7.25 -17.73
CA ALA A 204 19.87 7.30 -16.69
C ALA A 204 21.28 7.03 -17.23
N TRP A 205 21.43 6.09 -18.16
CA TRP A 205 22.68 5.82 -18.85
C TRP A 205 23.14 7.01 -19.69
N LEU A 206 22.25 7.65 -20.46
CA LEU A 206 22.59 8.86 -21.21
C LEU A 206 23.07 10.00 -20.29
N THR A 207 22.46 10.14 -19.10
CA THR A 207 22.91 11.15 -18.14
C THR A 207 24.26 10.82 -17.49
N SER A 208 24.64 9.53 -17.40
CA SER A 208 25.95 9.14 -16.88
C SER A 208 27.10 9.63 -17.76
N PHE A 209 26.90 9.77 -19.07
CA PHE A 209 27.91 10.33 -19.98
C PHE A 209 28.33 11.74 -19.65
N LEU A 210 27.46 12.53 -18.99
CA LEU A 210 27.79 13.89 -18.57
C LEU A 210 28.97 13.91 -17.59
N SER A 211 29.12 12.87 -16.77
CA SER A 211 30.22 12.76 -15.81
C SER A 211 31.36 11.85 -16.29
N LEU A 212 31.08 10.89 -17.19
CA LEU A 212 32.07 9.90 -17.64
C LEU A 212 32.90 10.36 -18.80
N ASN A 213 32.42 11.27 -19.66
CA ASN A 213 33.14 11.77 -20.82
C ASN A 213 34.01 12.97 -20.40
N PRO A 214 35.38 12.86 -20.47
CA PRO A 214 36.27 13.94 -20.04
C PRO A 214 36.00 15.27 -20.72
N SER A 215 35.77 15.23 -22.07
CA SER A 215 35.54 16.44 -22.87
C SER A 215 34.23 17.16 -22.51
N ILE A 216 33.23 16.44 -22.08
CA ILE A 216 31.94 17.00 -21.65
C ILE A 216 32.06 17.44 -20.17
N ALA A 217 32.71 16.64 -19.35
CA ALA A 217 32.96 16.93 -17.95
C ALA A 217 33.72 18.25 -17.75
N GLU A 218 34.77 18.52 -18.53
CA GLU A 218 35.51 19.78 -18.50
C GLU A 218 34.67 21.02 -18.89
N ALA A 219 33.65 20.83 -19.74
CA ALA A 219 32.77 21.90 -20.18
C ALA A 219 31.61 22.18 -19.23
N LEU A 220 31.28 21.25 -18.31
CA LEU A 220 30.18 21.35 -17.38
C LEU A 220 30.60 21.97 -16.03
N PRO A 221 29.68 22.69 -15.37
CA PRO A 221 29.93 23.17 -14.01
C PRO A 221 30.22 22.03 -13.02
N ALA A 222 31.15 22.22 -12.09
CA ALA A 222 31.55 21.21 -11.13
C ALA A 222 30.39 20.58 -10.34
N PHE A 223 29.32 21.34 -10.07
CA PHE A 223 28.14 20.84 -9.34
C PHE A 223 27.29 19.84 -10.14
N MET A 224 27.55 19.63 -11.42
CA MET A 224 26.89 18.62 -12.27
C MET A 224 27.71 17.35 -12.42
N HIS A 225 28.93 17.31 -11.87
CA HIS A 225 29.74 16.11 -11.90
C HIS A 225 29.31 15.15 -10.80
N SER A 226 29.07 13.91 -11.17
CA SER A 226 28.73 12.84 -10.24
C SER A 226 29.93 11.92 -10.03
N ASP A 227 30.28 11.69 -8.78
CA ASP A 227 31.25 10.66 -8.39
C ASP A 227 30.61 9.25 -8.41
N THR A 228 29.28 9.19 -8.53
CA THR A 228 28.51 7.95 -8.55
C THR A 228 27.63 7.82 -9.80
N PRO A 229 28.20 7.95 -11.02
CA PRO A 229 27.44 8.10 -12.28
C PRO A 229 26.63 6.84 -12.65
N TRP A 230 26.99 5.67 -12.15
CA TRP A 230 26.33 4.40 -12.46
C TRP A 230 25.14 4.09 -11.56
N HIS A 231 25.06 4.67 -10.38
CA HIS A 231 23.99 4.38 -9.41
C HIS A 231 22.59 4.79 -9.89
N PRO A 232 22.39 5.89 -10.64
CA PRO A 232 21.08 6.26 -11.18
C PRO A 232 20.43 5.17 -12.02
N LEU A 233 21.19 4.31 -12.70
CA LEU A 233 20.66 3.26 -13.57
C LEU A 233 19.80 2.24 -12.78
N MET A 234 20.16 1.97 -11.53
CA MET A 234 19.38 1.06 -10.67
C MET A 234 18.26 1.78 -9.93
N ALA A 235 18.54 2.99 -9.47
CA ALA A 235 17.59 3.73 -8.64
C ALA A 235 16.44 4.33 -9.45
N CYS A 236 16.65 4.68 -10.73
CA CYS A 236 15.63 5.32 -11.57
C CYS A 236 14.37 4.49 -11.81
N ALA A 237 14.43 3.17 -11.71
CA ALA A 237 13.29 2.27 -11.87
C ALA A 237 12.58 1.92 -10.55
N LEU A 238 13.06 2.41 -9.40
CA LEU A 238 12.51 2.07 -8.08
C LEU A 238 11.06 2.57 -7.85
N PHE A 239 10.55 3.50 -8.67
CA PHE A 239 9.14 3.85 -8.67
C PHE A 239 8.20 2.66 -8.98
N ILE A 240 8.74 1.59 -9.58
CA ILE A 240 8.02 0.37 -9.92
C ILE A 240 7.95 -0.58 -8.72
N VAL A 241 8.90 -0.49 -7.79
CA VAL A 241 8.94 -1.41 -6.63
C VAL A 241 7.61 -1.38 -5.89
N PRO A 242 6.91 -2.51 -5.83
CA PRO A 242 5.57 -2.58 -5.28
C PRO A 242 5.58 -2.62 -3.74
N GLY A 243 6.07 -1.56 -3.09
CA GLY A 243 6.29 -1.51 -1.64
C GLY A 243 5.03 -1.75 -0.82
N VAL A 244 3.88 -1.19 -1.22
CA VAL A 244 2.59 -1.44 -0.52
C VAL A 244 2.16 -2.90 -0.65
N PRO A 245 2.12 -3.52 -1.85
CA PRO A 245 1.88 -4.95 -1.99
C PRO A 245 2.85 -5.83 -1.20
N LEU A 246 4.15 -5.47 -1.16
CA LEU A 246 5.16 -6.18 -0.38
C LEU A 246 4.86 -6.20 1.12
N ILE A 247 4.43 -5.09 1.69
CA ILE A 247 4.04 -5.01 3.10
C ILE A 247 2.71 -5.75 3.33
N ASN A 248 1.74 -5.54 2.45
CA ASN A 248 0.40 -6.11 2.61
C ASN A 248 0.38 -7.62 2.52
N PHE A 249 1.18 -8.28 1.62
CA PHE A 249 1.16 -9.73 1.56
C PHE A 249 1.70 -10.37 2.84
N VAL A 250 2.74 -9.80 3.44
CA VAL A 250 3.25 -10.29 4.73
C VAL A 250 2.23 -10.05 5.84
N CYS A 251 1.61 -8.85 5.88
CA CYS A 251 0.56 -8.55 6.87
C CYS A 251 -0.65 -9.50 6.73
N ASP A 252 -1.09 -9.79 5.51
CA ASP A 252 -2.20 -10.72 5.26
C ASP A 252 -1.85 -12.14 5.74
N MET A 253 -0.63 -12.63 5.48
CA MET A 253 -0.17 -13.94 5.97
C MET A 253 -0.12 -13.97 7.50
N LEU A 254 0.39 -12.92 8.15
CA LEU A 254 0.44 -12.81 9.62
C LEU A 254 -0.96 -12.75 10.27
N ASP A 255 -1.93 -12.16 9.57
CA ASP A 255 -3.32 -12.10 10.01
C ASP A 255 -4.14 -13.36 9.67
N GLY A 256 -3.51 -14.40 9.06
CA GLY A 256 -4.10 -15.70 8.73
C GLY A 256 -4.77 -15.77 7.34
N TYR A 257 -4.71 -14.72 6.53
CA TYR A 257 -5.23 -14.70 5.16
C TYR A 257 -4.19 -15.19 4.15
N ILE A 258 -3.73 -16.44 4.34
CA ILE A 258 -2.59 -17.01 3.60
C ILE A 258 -2.84 -17.02 2.09
N GLU A 259 -4.02 -17.46 1.63
CA GLU A 259 -4.36 -17.52 0.21
C GLU A 259 -4.24 -16.15 -0.48
N VAL A 260 -4.83 -15.11 0.10
CA VAL A 260 -4.77 -13.75 -0.44
C VAL A 260 -3.33 -13.22 -0.39
N GLY A 261 -2.62 -13.48 0.70
CA GLY A 261 -1.21 -13.12 0.85
C GLY A 261 -0.34 -13.77 -0.22
N MET A 262 -0.52 -15.07 -0.50
CA MET A 262 0.23 -15.78 -1.54
C MET A 262 -0.03 -15.21 -2.94
N VAL A 263 -1.28 -14.95 -3.31
CA VAL A 263 -1.61 -14.36 -4.62
C VAL A 263 -1.01 -12.95 -4.75
N ARG A 264 -1.04 -12.14 -3.68
CA ARG A 264 -0.36 -10.83 -3.64
C ARG A 264 1.15 -10.96 -3.82
N ALA A 265 1.77 -11.95 -3.16
CA ALA A 265 3.21 -12.21 -3.29
C ALA A 265 3.58 -12.58 -4.73
N GLN A 266 2.84 -13.48 -5.37
CA GLN A 266 3.05 -13.88 -6.76
C GLN A 266 2.92 -12.69 -7.72
N ASN A 267 1.85 -11.89 -7.60
CA ASN A 267 1.67 -10.71 -8.44
C ASN A 267 2.80 -9.69 -8.24
N THR A 268 3.24 -9.51 -6.99
CA THR A 268 4.35 -8.63 -6.63
C THR A 268 5.67 -9.10 -7.26
N LEU A 269 5.92 -10.42 -7.19
CA LEU A 269 7.10 -11.03 -7.77
C LEU A 269 7.14 -10.86 -9.30
N LEU A 270 6.01 -11.05 -10.00
CA LEU A 270 5.91 -10.79 -11.44
C LEU A 270 6.22 -9.33 -11.80
N MET A 271 5.78 -8.36 -10.99
CA MET A 271 6.13 -6.95 -11.19
C MET A 271 7.65 -6.72 -11.06
N ILE A 272 8.29 -7.34 -10.06
CA ILE A 272 9.72 -7.23 -9.82
C ILE A 272 10.52 -7.88 -10.95
N PHE A 273 10.10 -9.06 -11.43
CA PHE A 273 10.70 -9.70 -12.60
C PHE A 273 10.59 -8.82 -13.85
N ALA A 274 9.42 -8.27 -14.15
CA ALA A 274 9.23 -7.40 -15.30
C ALA A 274 10.15 -6.17 -15.24
N MET A 275 10.30 -5.57 -14.05
CA MET A 275 11.23 -4.45 -13.81
C MET A 275 12.68 -4.88 -14.05
N ALA A 276 13.10 -5.99 -13.44
CA ALA A 276 14.47 -6.48 -13.54
C ALA A 276 14.86 -6.82 -14.99
N PHE A 277 13.97 -7.46 -15.75
CA PHE A 277 14.18 -7.70 -17.17
C PHE A 277 14.33 -6.40 -17.98
N GLY A 278 13.51 -5.38 -17.70
CA GLY A 278 13.62 -4.09 -18.36
C GLY A 278 14.99 -3.43 -18.12
N ILE A 279 15.46 -3.43 -16.87
CA ILE A 279 16.77 -2.88 -16.49
C ILE A 279 17.89 -3.71 -17.12
N ALA A 280 17.86 -5.05 -16.98
CA ALA A 280 18.87 -5.94 -17.52
C ALA A 280 19.02 -5.80 -19.04
N PHE A 281 17.87 -5.70 -19.75
CA PHE A 281 17.88 -5.49 -21.19
C PHE A 281 18.51 -4.14 -21.59
N ALA A 282 18.25 -3.07 -20.81
CA ALA A 282 18.91 -1.78 -21.04
C ALA A 282 20.43 -1.87 -20.84
N ILE A 283 20.89 -2.51 -19.78
CA ILE A 283 22.32 -2.71 -19.48
C ILE A 283 22.99 -3.48 -20.62
N GLN A 284 22.35 -4.52 -21.13
CA GLN A 284 22.88 -5.34 -22.22
C GLN A 284 22.95 -4.57 -23.55
N VAL A 285 21.91 -3.79 -23.87
CA VAL A 285 21.91 -2.93 -25.09
C VAL A 285 22.98 -1.83 -25.00
N CYS A 286 23.27 -1.33 -23.83
CA CYS A 286 24.28 -0.31 -23.58
C CYS A 286 25.68 -0.88 -23.44
N HIS A 287 25.90 -2.20 -23.56
CA HIS A 287 27.18 -2.88 -23.39
C HIS A 287 27.91 -2.50 -22.09
N ILE A 288 27.18 -2.48 -20.96
CA ILE A 288 27.77 -2.16 -19.68
C ILE A 288 28.25 -3.45 -19.01
N ASP A 289 29.55 -3.72 -19.10
CA ASP A 289 30.17 -4.88 -18.47
C ASP A 289 30.41 -4.65 -16.96
N ASN A 290 30.32 -5.73 -16.17
CA ASN A 290 30.64 -5.75 -14.72
C ASN A 290 29.83 -4.81 -13.81
N PHE A 291 28.69 -4.32 -14.26
CA PHE A 291 27.86 -3.34 -13.56
C PHE A 291 27.51 -3.73 -12.08
N VAL A 292 27.34 -5.03 -11.80
CA VAL A 292 27.00 -5.50 -10.44
C VAL A 292 28.21 -5.58 -9.51
N LYS A 293 29.41 -5.79 -10.06
CA LYS A 293 30.65 -5.99 -9.28
C LYS A 293 31.22 -4.69 -8.73
N ASP A 294 31.09 -3.59 -9.50
CA ASP A 294 31.76 -2.32 -9.20
C ASP A 294 30.93 -1.35 -8.35
N LEU A 295 29.63 -1.66 -8.14
CA LEU A 295 28.75 -0.80 -7.38
C LEU A 295 28.81 -1.10 -5.88
N THR A 296 29.67 -0.40 -5.18
CA THR A 296 29.62 -0.31 -3.71
C THR A 296 28.48 0.60 -3.30
N MET A 297 27.52 0.07 -2.54
CA MET A 297 26.36 0.82 -2.06
C MET A 297 26.45 0.99 -0.54
N THR A 298 27.57 1.47 -0.06
CA THR A 298 27.74 1.85 1.35
C THR A 298 27.29 3.29 1.52
N PRO A 299 26.27 3.56 2.33
CA PRO A 299 25.84 4.91 2.61
C PRO A 299 26.94 5.63 3.43
N HIS A 300 27.52 6.69 2.87
CA HIS A 300 28.55 7.54 3.50
C HIS A 300 28.02 8.94 3.84
N HIS A 301 26.70 9.09 3.89
CA HIS A 301 26.05 10.38 4.12
C HIS A 301 25.90 10.69 5.61
N GLU A 302 25.80 11.97 5.89
CA GLU A 302 25.42 12.45 7.22
C GLU A 302 23.92 12.27 7.49
N TYR A 303 23.52 12.26 8.75
CA TYR A 303 22.10 12.03 9.12
C TYR A 303 21.15 13.10 8.58
N TRP A 304 21.60 14.34 8.38
CA TRP A 304 20.76 15.38 7.78
C TRP A 304 20.46 15.12 6.32
N GLU A 305 21.38 14.53 5.57
CA GLU A 305 21.19 14.12 4.17
C GLU A 305 20.19 12.95 4.08
N PHE A 306 20.33 11.94 4.96
CA PHE A 306 19.37 10.88 5.08
C PHE A 306 17.97 11.41 5.45
N ALA A 307 17.87 12.41 6.33
CA ALA A 307 16.61 13.02 6.72
C ALA A 307 15.91 13.71 5.54
N ILE A 308 16.66 14.51 4.76
CA ILE A 308 16.12 15.17 3.56
C ILE A 308 15.71 14.13 2.52
N ALA A 309 16.56 13.17 2.22
CA ALA A 309 16.29 12.11 1.26
C ALA A 309 15.05 11.27 1.66
N ALA A 310 14.92 10.95 2.94
CA ALA A 310 13.77 10.22 3.46
C ALA A 310 12.47 11.01 3.37
N ALA A 311 12.51 12.31 3.69
CA ALA A 311 11.36 13.21 3.57
C ALA A 311 10.88 13.29 2.11
N VAL A 312 11.81 13.53 1.18
CA VAL A 312 11.55 13.61 -0.25
C VAL A 312 10.98 12.29 -0.79
N SER A 313 11.60 11.17 -0.44
CA SER A 313 11.11 9.84 -0.85
C SER A 313 9.72 9.53 -0.31
N ALA A 314 9.49 9.77 0.98
CA ALA A 314 8.20 9.50 1.62
C ALA A 314 7.08 10.37 1.02
N MET A 315 7.33 11.65 0.78
CA MET A 315 6.37 12.54 0.09
C MET A 315 6.14 12.11 -1.36
N GLY A 316 7.19 11.77 -2.08
CA GLY A 316 7.09 11.34 -3.47
C GLY A 316 6.26 10.07 -3.64
N PHE A 317 6.53 9.02 -2.86
CA PHE A 317 5.70 7.81 -2.85
C PHE A 317 4.27 8.07 -2.39
N SER A 318 4.05 9.05 -1.51
CA SER A 318 2.72 9.47 -1.08
C SER A 318 1.86 9.98 -2.23
N THR A 319 2.46 10.63 -3.24
CA THR A 319 1.73 11.06 -4.45
C THR A 319 1.28 9.85 -5.27
N ILE A 320 2.14 8.83 -5.41
CA ILE A 320 1.83 7.56 -6.11
C ILE A 320 0.67 6.84 -5.42
N PHE A 321 0.65 6.82 -4.09
CA PHE A 321 -0.38 6.15 -3.29
C PHE A 321 -1.65 7.00 -3.11
N SER A 322 -1.74 8.16 -3.76
CA SER A 322 -2.88 9.07 -3.67
C SER A 322 -3.29 9.36 -2.23
N ILE A 323 -2.34 9.81 -1.40
CA ILE A 323 -2.61 10.25 -0.02
C ILE A 323 -3.29 11.63 -0.05
N PRO A 324 -4.16 11.95 0.92
CA PRO A 324 -4.67 13.31 1.08
C PRO A 324 -3.52 14.32 1.27
N ARG A 325 -3.49 15.39 0.49
CA ARG A 325 -2.39 16.39 0.46
C ARG A 325 -2.01 16.91 1.85
N ARG A 326 -2.99 17.06 2.75
CA ARG A 326 -2.78 17.52 4.13
C ARG A 326 -1.88 16.60 4.97
N LEU A 327 -1.70 15.33 4.56
CA LEU A 327 -0.89 14.35 5.28
C LEU A 327 0.55 14.29 4.75
N LEU A 328 0.88 14.95 3.65
CA LEU A 328 2.24 14.94 3.09
C LEU A 328 3.32 15.36 4.10
N PRO A 329 3.16 16.50 4.84
CA PRO A 329 4.16 16.88 5.84
C PRO A 329 4.29 15.85 6.97
N VAL A 330 3.17 15.24 7.38
CA VAL A 330 3.17 14.23 8.44
C VAL A 330 3.93 12.98 7.99
N VAL A 331 3.75 12.56 6.75
CA VAL A 331 4.46 11.42 6.17
C VAL A 331 5.94 11.74 5.96
N ALA A 332 6.28 12.98 5.59
CA ALA A 332 7.68 13.41 5.50
C ALA A 332 8.41 13.24 6.84
N VAL A 333 7.82 13.78 7.91
CA VAL A 333 8.36 13.62 9.28
C VAL A 333 8.41 12.14 9.67
N GLY A 334 7.37 11.37 9.32
CA GLY A 334 7.35 9.93 9.56
C GLY A 334 8.48 9.19 8.83
N GLY A 335 8.77 9.56 7.59
CA GLY A 335 9.89 9.03 6.81
C GLY A 335 11.24 9.35 7.42
N ILE A 336 11.45 10.61 7.86
CA ILE A 336 12.66 11.02 8.58
C ILE A 336 12.89 10.13 9.81
N ILE A 337 11.89 10.02 10.67
CA ILE A 337 11.98 9.21 11.90
C ILE A 337 12.30 7.75 11.56
N ALA A 338 11.57 7.16 10.60
CA ALA A 338 11.74 5.76 10.24
C ALA A 338 13.13 5.46 9.69
N VAL A 339 13.62 6.27 8.73
CA VAL A 339 14.91 6.04 8.06
C VAL A 339 16.08 6.39 8.97
N CYS A 340 16.06 7.53 9.66
CA CYS A 340 17.17 7.91 10.55
C CYS A 340 17.30 6.91 11.71
N PHE A 341 16.20 6.45 12.28
CA PHE A 341 16.24 5.44 13.33
C PHE A 341 16.68 4.07 12.82
N ARG A 342 16.21 3.66 11.61
CA ARG A 342 16.75 2.46 10.95
C ARG A 342 18.25 2.56 10.76
N ASN A 343 18.76 3.69 10.25
CA ASN A 343 20.18 3.87 9.99
C ASN A 343 20.99 3.90 11.29
N PHE A 344 20.47 4.51 12.36
CA PHE A 344 21.11 4.48 13.67
C PHE A 344 21.26 3.05 14.23
N VAL A 345 20.27 2.20 14.02
CA VAL A 345 20.34 0.79 14.45
C VAL A 345 21.21 -0.05 13.50
N ASN A 346 21.12 0.20 12.18
CA ASN A 346 21.79 -0.56 11.15
C ASN A 346 23.28 -0.24 11.00
N LEU A 347 23.63 1.05 10.98
CA LEU A 347 24.99 1.55 10.75
C LEU A 347 25.72 1.71 12.09
N GLY A 348 27.03 1.75 12.04
CA GLY A 348 27.83 1.91 13.22
C GLY A 348 29.29 2.28 12.89
N PRO A 349 30.19 2.20 13.85
CA PRO A 349 31.60 2.55 13.66
C PRO A 349 32.28 1.76 12.53
N SER A 350 31.84 0.53 12.25
CA SER A 350 32.33 -0.29 11.14
C SER A 350 32.11 0.37 9.78
N ASN A 351 31.10 1.24 9.65
CA ASN A 351 30.75 1.99 8.45
C ASN A 351 31.07 3.48 8.54
N GLY A 352 31.84 3.90 9.53
CA GLY A 352 32.20 5.32 9.73
C GLY A 352 31.03 6.21 10.20
N ASN A 353 29.95 5.62 10.69
CA ASN A 353 28.76 6.31 11.15
C ASN A 353 28.51 6.13 12.65
N ILE A 354 27.74 7.02 13.23
CA ILE A 354 27.28 6.91 14.62
C ILE A 354 26.08 5.94 14.62
N GLY A 355 26.17 4.85 15.39
CA GLY A 355 25.05 3.91 15.51
C GLY A 355 25.42 2.61 16.22
N LEU A 356 24.50 1.62 16.17
CA LEU A 356 24.57 0.39 16.96
C LEU A 356 25.16 -0.80 16.18
N ASP A 357 25.36 -0.71 14.88
CA ASP A 357 25.90 -1.77 14.00
C ASP A 357 25.18 -3.13 14.09
N MET A 358 23.84 -3.09 14.24
CA MET A 358 23.01 -4.29 14.41
C MET A 358 22.54 -4.90 13.07
N GLY A 359 22.83 -4.24 11.96
CA GLY A 359 22.51 -4.71 10.61
C GLY A 359 21.10 -4.31 10.11
N LEU A 360 20.93 -4.45 8.79
CA LEU A 360 19.77 -3.93 8.04
C LEU A 360 18.43 -4.46 8.52
N SER A 361 18.34 -5.76 8.82
CA SER A 361 17.08 -6.40 9.20
C SER A 361 16.56 -5.88 10.53
N ILE A 362 17.43 -5.81 11.55
CA ILE A 362 17.08 -5.31 12.88
C ILE A 362 16.78 -3.81 12.81
N GLY A 363 17.60 -3.04 12.07
CA GLY A 363 17.33 -1.62 11.82
C GLY A 363 15.98 -1.38 11.16
N SER A 364 15.62 -2.18 10.16
CA SER A 364 14.33 -2.09 9.46
C SER A 364 13.15 -2.42 10.37
N LEU A 365 13.26 -3.43 11.24
CA LEU A 365 12.27 -3.76 12.26
C LEU A 365 12.10 -2.58 13.25
N ALA A 366 13.20 -2.07 13.77
CA ALA A 366 13.19 -1.00 14.76
C ALA A 366 12.58 0.29 14.20
N GLY A 367 12.99 0.74 13.00
CA GLY A 367 12.48 1.93 12.34
C GLY A 367 10.98 1.85 12.04
N SER A 368 10.53 0.73 11.49
CA SER A 368 9.11 0.52 11.16
C SER A 368 8.23 0.36 12.41
N ALA A 369 8.73 -0.30 13.46
CA ALA A 369 8.01 -0.43 14.73
C ALA A 369 7.86 0.92 15.43
N LEU A 370 8.93 1.72 15.51
CA LEU A 370 8.92 3.03 16.14
C LEU A 370 7.86 3.94 15.49
N ILE A 371 7.92 4.12 14.17
CA ILE A 371 6.96 4.99 13.48
C ILE A 371 5.52 4.45 13.60
N SER A 372 5.33 3.14 13.58
CA SER A 372 4.01 2.53 13.73
C SER A 372 3.40 2.82 15.10
N ILE A 373 4.19 2.73 16.18
CA ILE A 373 3.76 3.07 17.55
C ILE A 373 3.41 4.55 17.67
N ILE A 374 4.26 5.44 17.13
CA ILE A 374 4.03 6.89 17.14
C ILE A 374 2.70 7.23 16.43
N VAL A 375 2.51 6.71 15.22
CA VAL A 375 1.31 7.01 14.41
C VAL A 375 0.04 6.45 15.05
N ILE A 376 0.10 5.31 15.74
CA ILE A 376 -1.08 4.79 16.46
C ILE A 376 -1.48 5.71 17.61
N LYS A 377 -0.54 6.25 18.35
CA LYS A 377 -0.81 7.24 19.40
C LYS A 377 -1.33 8.55 18.81
N ALA A 378 -0.73 9.01 17.71
CA ALA A 378 -1.08 10.27 17.03
C ALA A 378 -2.35 10.19 16.14
N ARG A 379 -2.95 9.01 15.96
CA ARG A 379 -4.12 8.82 15.05
C ARG A 379 -5.31 9.74 15.35
N HIS A 380 -5.46 10.16 16.61
CA HIS A 380 -6.55 11.05 17.02
C HIS A 380 -6.46 12.43 16.38
N TRP A 381 -5.24 12.91 16.12
CA TRP A 381 -4.98 14.21 15.52
C TRP A 381 -5.30 14.23 14.02
N PHE A 382 -5.06 13.11 13.32
CA PHE A 382 -5.17 13.05 11.86
C PHE A 382 -6.51 12.52 11.36
N HIS A 383 -7.32 11.91 12.24
CA HIS A 383 -8.62 11.31 11.87
C HIS A 383 -8.52 10.39 10.63
N THR A 384 -7.43 9.67 10.51
CA THR A 384 -7.10 8.81 9.35
C THR A 384 -6.60 7.46 9.86
N PRO A 385 -6.87 6.36 9.14
CA PRO A 385 -6.31 5.06 9.48
C PRO A 385 -4.79 5.12 9.57
N HIS A 386 -4.19 4.54 10.63
CA HIS A 386 -2.75 4.63 10.88
C HIS A 386 -1.90 4.15 9.70
N GLN A 387 -2.32 3.10 8.99
CA GLN A 387 -1.59 2.58 7.84
C GLN A 387 -1.48 3.57 6.68
N CYS A 388 -2.44 4.51 6.53
CA CYS A 388 -2.35 5.56 5.52
C CYS A 388 -1.17 6.52 5.76
N ILE A 389 -0.62 6.54 6.98
CA ILE A 389 0.57 7.34 7.33
C ILE A 389 1.78 6.41 7.47
N THR A 390 1.64 5.29 8.20
CA THR A 390 2.76 4.39 8.50
C THR A 390 3.36 3.78 7.23
N ILE A 391 2.53 3.25 6.32
CA ILE A 391 3.04 2.59 5.11
C ILE A 391 3.89 3.53 4.26
N PRO A 392 3.43 4.74 3.86
CA PRO A 392 4.28 5.64 3.08
C PRO A 392 5.55 6.10 3.81
N SER A 393 5.49 6.22 5.15
CA SER A 393 6.65 6.58 5.96
C SER A 393 7.73 5.49 5.98
N VAL A 394 7.36 4.21 5.85
CA VAL A 394 8.33 3.09 5.85
C VAL A 394 8.78 2.67 4.45
N ILE A 395 8.07 3.10 3.39
CA ILE A 395 8.46 2.76 2.01
C ILE A 395 9.92 3.14 1.69
N PRO A 396 10.45 4.28 2.13
CA PRO A 396 11.86 4.60 1.90
C PRO A 396 12.86 3.58 2.47
N MET A 397 12.42 2.68 3.33
CA MET A 397 13.27 1.60 3.88
C MET A 397 13.23 0.30 3.06
N VAL A 398 12.32 0.18 2.09
CA VAL A 398 12.18 -1.04 1.27
C VAL A 398 13.47 -1.29 0.48
N PRO A 399 14.06 -2.49 0.55
CA PRO A 399 15.37 -2.78 -0.03
C PRO A 399 15.31 -3.05 -1.54
N GLY A 400 14.81 -2.09 -2.32
CA GLY A 400 14.56 -2.22 -3.76
C GLY A 400 15.81 -2.60 -4.55
N VAL A 401 16.96 -2.02 -4.21
CA VAL A 401 18.24 -2.33 -4.88
C VAL A 401 18.71 -3.74 -4.58
N LEU A 402 18.57 -4.23 -3.34
CA LEU A 402 18.95 -5.62 -3.02
C LEU A 402 18.07 -6.62 -3.78
N MET A 403 16.76 -6.32 -3.93
CA MET A 403 15.84 -7.13 -4.72
C MET A 403 16.26 -7.19 -6.19
N TYR A 404 16.57 -6.03 -6.77
CA TYR A 404 17.08 -5.94 -8.13
C TYR A 404 18.39 -6.71 -8.30
N ARG A 405 19.38 -6.49 -7.42
CA ARG A 405 20.68 -7.19 -7.48
C ARG A 405 20.55 -8.71 -7.39
N ALA A 406 19.63 -9.18 -6.53
CA ALA A 406 19.34 -10.60 -6.42
C ALA A 406 18.86 -11.16 -7.77
N LEU A 407 17.87 -10.51 -8.39
CA LEU A 407 17.33 -10.97 -9.67
C LEU A 407 18.32 -10.83 -10.82
N PHE A 408 19.09 -9.73 -10.88
CA PHE A 408 20.09 -9.53 -11.91
C PHE A 408 21.19 -10.60 -11.85
N ALA A 409 21.64 -10.96 -10.65
CA ALA A 409 22.61 -12.04 -10.49
C ALA A 409 22.08 -13.41 -11.00
N PHE A 410 20.77 -13.65 -10.96
CA PHE A 410 20.16 -14.84 -11.55
C PHE A 410 19.97 -14.75 -13.07
N ILE A 411 19.75 -13.55 -13.63
CA ILE A 411 19.59 -13.33 -15.08
C ILE A 411 20.94 -13.44 -15.79
N ASP A 412 22.00 -12.88 -15.19
CA ASP A 412 23.36 -12.81 -15.73
C ASP A 412 24.29 -13.92 -15.19
N MET A 413 23.71 -15.06 -14.84
CA MET A 413 24.44 -16.16 -14.22
C MET A 413 25.25 -16.95 -15.27
N HIS A 414 26.57 -16.81 -15.22
CA HIS A 414 27.51 -17.56 -16.08
C HIS A 414 28.00 -18.87 -15.44
N GLY A 415 27.33 -19.35 -14.39
CA GLY A 415 27.69 -20.59 -13.69
C GLY A 415 28.84 -20.46 -12.67
N VAL A 416 29.27 -19.25 -12.37
CA VAL A 416 30.30 -18.99 -11.38
C VAL A 416 29.67 -19.01 -9.97
N VAL A 417 30.22 -19.84 -9.07
CA VAL A 417 29.71 -20.01 -7.69
C VAL A 417 29.64 -18.66 -6.95
N GLY A 418 30.58 -17.74 -7.19
CA GLY A 418 30.59 -16.42 -6.58
C GLY A 418 29.37 -15.57 -6.94
N GLU A 419 28.89 -15.63 -8.17
CA GLU A 419 27.71 -14.86 -8.63
C GLU A 419 26.42 -15.37 -7.98
N VAL A 420 26.27 -16.70 -7.91
CA VAL A 420 25.15 -17.33 -7.21
C VAL A 420 25.13 -16.96 -5.73
N THR A 421 26.30 -16.97 -5.07
CA THR A 421 26.43 -16.61 -3.67
C THR A 421 26.04 -15.15 -3.42
N VAL A 422 26.46 -14.21 -4.26
CA VAL A 422 26.08 -12.79 -4.17
C VAL A 422 24.60 -12.60 -4.40
N GLY A 423 24.03 -13.24 -5.42
CA GLY A 423 22.60 -13.21 -5.70
C GLY A 423 21.76 -13.72 -4.54
N MET A 424 22.13 -14.88 -3.99
CA MET A 424 21.46 -15.51 -2.85
C MET A 424 21.55 -14.65 -1.57
N ASN A 425 22.72 -14.08 -1.27
CA ASN A 425 22.91 -13.19 -0.12
C ASN A 425 22.03 -11.94 -0.23
N ASN A 426 21.97 -11.31 -1.40
CA ASN A 426 21.11 -10.16 -1.65
C ASN A 426 19.61 -10.54 -1.53
N LEU A 427 19.19 -11.70 -2.03
CA LEU A 427 17.83 -12.19 -1.92
C LEU A 427 17.42 -12.42 -0.45
N ILE A 428 18.27 -13.07 0.32
CA ILE A 428 18.04 -13.32 1.75
C ILE A 428 17.94 -11.98 2.52
N LYS A 429 18.90 -11.07 2.31
CA LYS A 429 18.91 -9.76 2.97
C LYS A 429 17.67 -8.93 2.61
N ALA A 430 17.27 -8.92 1.35
CA ALA A 430 16.07 -8.23 0.89
C ALA A 430 14.80 -8.82 1.53
N SER A 431 14.66 -10.13 1.50
CA SER A 431 13.50 -10.84 2.06
C SER A 431 13.37 -10.61 3.56
N LEU A 432 14.47 -10.74 4.31
CA LEU A 432 14.48 -10.47 5.75
C LEU A 432 14.14 -9.02 6.07
N ALA A 433 14.67 -8.05 5.33
CA ALA A 433 14.36 -6.64 5.54
C ALA A 433 12.87 -6.35 5.29
N ILE A 434 12.26 -6.91 4.23
CA ILE A 434 10.83 -6.77 3.93
C ILE A 434 9.97 -7.37 5.05
N ILE A 435 10.30 -8.59 5.47
CA ILE A 435 9.60 -9.25 6.59
C ILE A 435 9.72 -8.42 7.86
N CYS A 436 10.91 -7.90 8.18
CA CYS A 436 11.14 -7.05 9.34
C CYS A 436 10.35 -5.73 9.28
N ILE A 437 10.28 -5.08 8.10
CA ILE A 437 9.44 -3.88 7.91
C ILE A 437 7.97 -4.21 8.16
N ALA A 438 7.47 -5.27 7.56
CA ALA A 438 6.07 -5.67 7.70
C ALA A 438 5.71 -6.07 9.14
N LEU A 439 6.60 -6.82 9.81
CA LEU A 439 6.48 -7.13 11.24
C LEU A 439 6.42 -5.86 12.08
N GLY A 440 7.34 -4.90 11.85
CA GLY A 440 7.34 -3.63 12.57
C GLY A 440 6.05 -2.83 12.37
N VAL A 441 5.51 -2.80 11.14
CA VAL A 441 4.21 -2.18 10.86
C VAL A 441 3.06 -2.94 11.55
N ALA A 442 3.15 -4.27 11.65
CA ALA A 442 2.13 -5.13 12.26
C ALA A 442 2.20 -5.16 13.80
N ILE A 443 3.38 -4.93 14.41
CA ILE A 443 3.62 -5.01 15.86
C ILE A 443 2.51 -4.36 16.69
N PRO A 444 2.08 -3.12 16.44
CA PRO A 444 1.05 -2.51 17.26
C PRO A 444 -0.32 -3.20 17.14
N ASN A 445 -0.61 -3.77 15.98
CA ASN A 445 -1.84 -4.54 15.80
C ASN A 445 -1.77 -5.90 16.50
N VAL A 446 -0.58 -6.51 16.58
CA VAL A 446 -0.39 -7.82 17.22
C VAL A 446 -0.41 -7.68 18.75
N PHE A 447 0.42 -6.78 19.31
CA PHE A 447 0.55 -6.63 20.76
C PHE A 447 -0.63 -5.91 21.41
N PHE A 448 -1.18 -4.89 20.75
CA PHE A 448 -2.31 -4.12 21.26
C PHE A 448 -3.65 -4.56 20.68
N ARG A 449 -3.70 -5.69 19.95
CA ARG A 449 -4.89 -6.17 19.24
C ARG A 449 -6.11 -6.26 20.15
N ARG A 450 -5.99 -6.89 21.32
CA ARG A 450 -7.09 -7.03 22.27
C ARG A 450 -7.58 -5.66 22.73
N PHE A 451 -6.70 -4.84 23.24
CA PHE A 451 -7.04 -3.51 23.76
C PHE A 451 -7.65 -2.59 22.69
N ILE A 452 -7.10 -2.59 21.47
CA ILE A 452 -7.61 -1.77 20.36
C ILE A 452 -8.95 -2.33 19.86
N ALA A 453 -9.12 -3.64 19.80
CA ALA A 453 -10.36 -4.29 19.36
C ALA A 453 -11.48 -4.04 20.35
N ASP A 454 -11.24 -4.22 21.64
CA ASP A 454 -12.23 -4.02 22.69
C ASP A 454 -12.70 -2.57 22.77
N ASN A 455 -11.78 -1.61 22.71
CA ASN A 455 -12.13 -0.20 22.66
C ASN A 455 -12.96 0.17 21.42
N ARG A 456 -12.62 -0.41 20.25
CA ARG A 456 -13.40 -0.19 19.02
C ARG A 456 -14.78 -0.83 19.10
N LYS A 457 -14.87 -2.05 19.65
CA LYS A 457 -16.14 -2.75 19.85
C LYS A 457 -17.04 -1.99 20.80
N ARG A 458 -16.53 -1.56 21.96
CA ARG A 458 -17.28 -0.71 22.92
C ARG A 458 -17.76 0.59 22.28
N LYS A 459 -16.90 1.28 21.54
CA LYS A 459 -17.29 2.50 20.81
C LYS A 459 -18.37 2.24 19.76
N LEU A 460 -18.26 1.15 19.00
CA LEU A 460 -19.26 0.78 17.98
C LEU A 460 -20.60 0.48 18.64
N LEU A 461 -20.62 -0.33 19.70
CA LEU A 461 -21.84 -0.67 20.45
C LEU A 461 -22.50 0.58 21.04
N ALA A 462 -21.72 1.47 21.68
CA ALA A 462 -22.26 2.72 22.22
C ALA A 462 -22.94 3.58 21.14
N MET A 463 -22.34 3.69 19.96
CA MET A 463 -22.90 4.46 18.84
C MET A 463 -24.14 3.78 18.24
N LEU A 464 -24.18 2.44 18.18
CA LEU A 464 -25.36 1.69 17.70
C LEU A 464 -26.53 1.83 18.67
N VAL A 465 -26.27 1.75 19.98
CA VAL A 465 -27.29 1.98 21.03
C VAL A 465 -27.85 3.41 20.92
N GLU A 466 -26.98 4.42 20.76
CA GLU A 466 -27.45 5.81 20.57
C GLU A 466 -28.30 5.96 19.32
N ARG A 467 -27.92 5.27 18.23
CA ARG A 467 -28.69 5.27 16.98
C ARG A 467 -30.06 4.61 17.14
N LYS A 468 -30.13 3.42 17.77
CA LYS A 468 -31.40 2.73 18.05
C LYS A 468 -32.33 3.62 18.88
N LYS A 469 -31.80 4.30 19.90
CA LYS A 469 -32.58 5.27 20.72
C LYS A 469 -33.12 6.44 19.87
N LYS A 470 -32.31 6.98 18.95
CA LYS A 470 -32.76 8.07 18.05
C LYS A 470 -33.87 7.62 17.10
N ASN A 471 -33.86 6.35 16.68
CA ASN A 471 -34.88 5.77 15.81
C ASN A 471 -36.13 5.29 16.55
N GLY A 472 -36.17 5.37 17.88
CA GLY A 472 -37.29 4.85 18.69
C GLY A 472 -37.35 3.33 18.76
N GLU A 473 -36.27 2.63 18.41
CA GLU A 473 -36.16 1.18 18.44
C GLU A 473 -35.88 0.69 19.89
N PHE A 474 -36.48 -0.45 20.26
CA PHE A 474 -36.22 -1.06 21.57
C PHE A 474 -34.77 -1.51 21.68
N VAL A 475 -34.08 -1.10 22.73
CA VAL A 475 -32.70 -1.48 23.02
C VAL A 475 -32.71 -2.57 24.08
N ASP A 476 -32.42 -3.80 23.68
CA ASP A 476 -32.18 -4.88 24.63
C ASP A 476 -30.83 -4.68 25.31
N LEU A 477 -30.84 -4.40 26.62
CA LEU A 477 -29.64 -4.18 27.41
C LEU A 477 -28.75 -5.44 27.51
N HIS A 478 -29.31 -6.63 27.32
CA HIS A 478 -28.54 -7.87 27.25
C HIS A 478 -27.64 -7.97 26.00
N GLU A 479 -27.99 -7.33 24.90
CA GLU A 479 -27.08 -7.22 23.73
C GLU A 479 -25.84 -6.36 23.99
N VAL A 480 -25.88 -5.50 25.02
CA VAL A 480 -24.78 -4.57 25.38
C VAL A 480 -23.72 -5.25 26.26
N GLU A 481 -24.11 -6.28 27.03
CA GLU A 481 -23.21 -7.01 27.95
C GLU A 481 -22.50 -8.22 27.37
N ILE A 482 -22.70 -8.57 26.10
CA ILE A 482 -22.07 -9.76 25.54
C ILE A 482 -20.58 -9.53 25.25
N LYS A 483 -19.79 -10.04 26.23
CA LYS A 483 -18.50 -10.76 26.21
C LYS A 483 -17.33 -10.16 25.40
#